data_10c2a50b6920aedc2af8feca34241168
#
_entry.id   10c2a50b6920aedc2af8feca34241168
#
_cell.length_a   1.000
_cell.length_b   1.000
_cell.length_c   1.000
_cell.angle_alpha   90.00
_cell.angle_beta   90.00
_cell.angle_gamma   90.00
#
_symmetry.space_group_name_H-M   'P 1'
#
loop_
_entity.id
_entity.type
_entity.pdbx_description
1 polymer ?
#
loop_
_entity_poly.entity_id
_entity_poly.type
_entity_poly.pdbx_seq_one_letter_code
_entity_poly.pdbx_strand_id
1 'polypeptide(L)'
;MPIDPTAPYDDDNIFAKILRGEIPSSKVYEDEWAIAFVDINPQAEIHTLVVPKGRYVSWDDFSAQAPDEEIAGFVRAVGKVARAKGLVEPGYRLLANVGENGGQEVPHLHIHLFGGQKLGR
;
A
#
# COMPACT_ATOMS: atom_id res chain seq x y z
N MET A 1 10.43 4.00 -15.82
CA MET A 1 10.25 5.45 -15.70
C MET A 1 10.06 5.83 -14.24
N PRO A 2 10.77 6.85 -13.75
CA PRO A 2 10.54 7.30 -12.39
C PRO A 2 9.13 7.86 -12.23
N ILE A 3 8.59 7.73 -11.02
CA ILE A 3 7.26 8.23 -10.70
C ILE A 3 7.40 9.68 -10.20
N ASP A 4 6.63 10.57 -10.80
CA ASP A 4 6.51 11.96 -10.35
C ASP A 4 5.30 12.06 -9.42
N PRO A 5 5.51 12.27 -8.10
CA PRO A 5 4.40 12.32 -7.16
C PRO A 5 3.50 13.55 -7.34
N THR A 6 3.92 14.54 -8.13
CA THR A 6 3.10 15.72 -8.43
C THR A 6 2.31 15.60 -9.73
N ALA A 7 2.50 14.51 -10.49
CA ALA A 7 1.78 14.28 -11.74
C ALA A 7 0.31 13.93 -11.47
N PRO A 8 -0.59 14.16 -12.43
CA PRO A 8 -1.97 13.69 -12.32
C PRO A 8 -2.04 12.18 -12.15
N TYR A 9 -3.05 11.72 -11.43
CA TYR A 9 -3.25 10.28 -11.22
C TYR A 9 -3.54 9.58 -12.56
N ASP A 10 -2.83 8.49 -12.82
CA ASP A 10 -2.98 7.67 -14.01
C ASP A 10 -3.84 6.43 -13.69
N ASP A 11 -5.06 6.40 -14.21
CA ASP A 11 -5.99 5.29 -13.99
C ASP A 11 -5.55 3.98 -14.64
N ASP A 12 -4.52 4.00 -15.48
CA ASP A 12 -3.99 2.79 -16.12
C ASP A 12 -2.88 2.11 -15.31
N ASN A 13 -2.59 2.58 -14.09
CA ASN A 13 -1.61 1.92 -13.26
C ASN A 13 -2.13 0.55 -12.79
N ILE A 14 -1.19 -0.35 -12.49
CA ILE A 14 -1.51 -1.75 -12.18
C ILE A 14 -2.37 -1.89 -10.93
N PHE A 15 -2.18 -1.04 -9.91
CA PHE A 15 -2.99 -1.14 -8.68
C PHE A 15 -4.41 -0.65 -8.90
N ALA A 16 -4.61 0.38 -9.74
CA ALA A 16 -5.95 0.79 -10.12
C ALA A 16 -6.68 -0.35 -10.84
N LYS A 17 -5.97 -1.07 -11.70
CA LYS A 17 -6.52 -2.23 -12.41
C LYS A 17 -6.88 -3.37 -11.46
N ILE A 18 -6.06 -3.59 -10.44
CA ILE A 18 -6.36 -4.58 -9.39
C ILE A 18 -7.62 -4.17 -8.63
N LEU A 19 -7.73 -2.88 -8.28
CA LEU A 19 -8.91 -2.37 -7.58
C LEU A 19 -10.20 -2.54 -8.39
N ARG A 20 -10.12 -2.42 -9.72
CA ARG A 20 -11.28 -2.62 -10.61
C ARG A 20 -11.55 -4.09 -10.94
N GLY A 21 -10.71 -5.00 -10.47
CA GLY A 21 -10.84 -6.42 -10.77
C GLY A 21 -10.37 -6.83 -12.15
N GLU A 22 -9.64 -5.95 -12.87
CA GLU A 22 -9.13 -6.25 -14.21
C GLU A 22 -7.88 -7.11 -14.19
N ILE A 23 -7.14 -7.08 -13.09
CA ILE A 23 -5.94 -7.90 -12.89
C ILE A 23 -6.13 -8.68 -11.59
N PRO A 24 -5.89 -10.00 -11.60
CA PRO A 24 -6.03 -10.80 -10.38
C PRO A 24 -4.93 -10.47 -9.36
N SER A 25 -5.23 -10.71 -8.09
CA SER A 25 -4.28 -10.53 -6.99
C SER A 25 -4.59 -11.55 -5.90
N SER A 26 -3.59 -11.83 -5.05
CA SER A 26 -3.78 -12.66 -3.86
C SER A 26 -4.26 -11.78 -2.71
N LYS A 27 -5.54 -11.43 -2.75
CA LYS A 27 -6.15 -10.53 -1.78
C LYS A 27 -6.24 -11.18 -0.42
N VAL A 28 -5.82 -10.46 0.62
CA VAL A 28 -5.84 -10.94 2.00
C VAL A 28 -6.74 -10.10 2.91
N TYR A 29 -7.17 -8.93 2.44
CA TYR A 29 -8.03 -8.05 3.23
C TYR A 29 -8.70 -7.02 2.30
N GLU A 30 -9.90 -6.65 2.65
CA GLU A 30 -10.60 -5.54 1.96
C GLU A 30 -11.63 -4.94 2.90
N ASP A 31 -11.72 -3.61 2.88
CA ASP A 31 -12.81 -2.89 3.54
C ASP A 31 -13.22 -1.70 2.66
N GLU A 32 -14.01 -0.79 3.21
CA GLU A 32 -14.48 0.38 2.50
C GLU A 32 -13.34 1.27 1.99
N TRP A 33 -12.20 1.28 2.68
CA TRP A 33 -11.12 2.25 2.47
C TRP A 33 -9.91 1.68 1.74
N ALA A 34 -9.70 0.37 1.83
CA ALA A 34 -8.45 -0.23 1.39
C ALA A 34 -8.63 -1.67 0.92
N ILE A 35 -7.65 -2.10 0.13
CA ILE A 35 -7.47 -3.51 -0.21
C ILE A 35 -6.02 -3.87 0.11
N ALA A 36 -5.80 -5.10 0.56
CA ALA A 36 -4.45 -5.60 0.79
C ALA A 36 -4.24 -6.92 0.06
N PHE A 37 -3.08 -7.08 -0.55
CA PHE A 37 -2.74 -8.27 -1.33
C PHE A 37 -1.25 -8.59 -1.19
N VAL A 38 -0.92 -9.87 -1.43
CA VAL A 38 0.48 -10.33 -1.35
C VAL A 38 1.27 -9.75 -2.51
N ASP A 39 2.47 -9.22 -2.21
CA ASP A 39 3.39 -8.76 -3.26
C ASP A 39 3.83 -9.96 -4.10
N ILE A 40 3.81 -9.85 -5.42
CA ILE A 40 4.20 -10.94 -6.32
C ILE A 40 5.71 -11.21 -6.29
N ASN A 41 6.47 -10.28 -5.73
CA ASN A 41 7.93 -10.35 -5.61
C ASN A 41 8.33 -10.12 -4.16
N PRO A 42 7.94 -11.04 -3.23
CA PRO A 42 8.10 -10.77 -1.81
C PRO A 42 9.56 -10.62 -1.41
N GLN A 43 9.82 -9.60 -0.59
CA GLN A 43 11.15 -9.29 -0.06
C GLN A 43 11.30 -9.76 1.38
N ALA A 44 10.31 -10.42 1.94
CA ALA A 44 10.32 -10.99 3.28
C ALA A 44 9.34 -12.15 3.31
N GLU A 45 9.34 -12.95 4.39
CA GLU A 45 8.41 -14.06 4.55
C GLU A 45 6.96 -13.58 4.42
N ILE A 46 6.64 -12.45 5.05
CA ILE A 46 5.38 -11.76 4.83
C ILE A 46 5.69 -10.42 4.17
N HIS A 47 5.17 -10.22 2.99
CA HIS A 47 5.29 -8.95 2.26
C HIS A 47 3.93 -8.67 1.62
N THR A 48 3.14 -7.84 2.29
CA THR A 48 1.80 -7.47 1.87
C THR A 48 1.77 -6.01 1.49
N LEU A 49 1.04 -5.68 0.43
CA LEU A 49 0.81 -4.30 0.02
C LEU A 49 -0.58 -3.89 0.48
N VAL A 50 -0.69 -2.73 1.12
CA VAL A 50 -1.98 -2.15 1.50
C VAL A 50 -2.16 -0.89 0.69
N VAL A 51 -3.23 -0.82 -0.10
CA VAL A 51 -3.49 0.31 -0.99
C VAL A 51 -4.84 0.93 -0.67
N PRO A 52 -4.93 2.27 -0.67
CA PRO A 52 -6.23 2.93 -0.51
C PRO A 52 -7.05 2.78 -1.78
N LYS A 53 -8.38 2.77 -1.63
CA LYS A 53 -9.28 2.70 -2.78
C LYS A 53 -9.37 4.02 -3.53
N GLY A 54 -9.00 5.13 -2.90
CA GLY A 54 -9.00 6.44 -3.54
C GLY A 54 -7.83 6.59 -4.53
N ARG A 55 -7.92 7.62 -5.36
CA ARG A 55 -6.99 7.87 -6.46
C ARG A 55 -5.86 8.80 -5.99
N TYR A 56 -4.87 8.21 -5.31
CA TYR A 56 -3.71 8.95 -4.78
C TYR A 56 -2.44 8.36 -5.33
N VAL A 57 -1.53 9.23 -5.81
CA VAL A 57 -0.27 8.81 -6.40
C VAL A 57 0.70 8.31 -5.32
N SER A 58 0.75 9.01 -4.19
CA SER A 58 1.72 8.71 -3.15
C SER A 58 1.25 9.21 -1.79
N TRP A 59 2.08 9.01 -0.79
CA TRP A 59 1.85 9.54 0.56
C TRP A 59 1.69 11.07 0.53
N ASP A 60 2.38 11.75 -0.39
CA ASP A 60 2.35 13.21 -0.45
C ASP A 60 0.93 13.75 -0.73
N ASP A 61 0.35 13.38 -1.87
CA ASP A 61 -0.98 13.88 -2.22
C ASP A 61 -2.06 13.33 -1.30
N PHE A 62 -1.91 12.09 -0.84
CA PHE A 62 -2.85 11.50 0.11
C PHE A 62 -2.89 12.29 1.42
N SER A 63 -1.72 12.55 2.01
CA SER A 63 -1.65 13.27 3.29
C SER A 63 -2.08 14.72 3.17
N ALA A 64 -1.90 15.33 2.00
CA ALA A 64 -2.23 16.75 1.79
C ALA A 64 -3.71 16.96 1.43
N GLN A 65 -4.34 16.04 0.73
CA GLN A 65 -5.62 16.30 0.07
C GLN A 65 -6.76 15.36 0.46
N ALA A 66 -6.48 14.16 0.99
CA ALA A 66 -7.53 13.21 1.30
C ALA A 66 -8.41 13.71 2.45
N PRO A 67 -9.73 13.46 2.41
CA PRO A 67 -10.59 13.75 3.55
C PRO A 67 -10.14 12.99 4.80
N ASP A 68 -10.41 13.58 5.98
CA ASP A 68 -10.00 12.98 7.25
C ASP A 68 -10.46 11.54 7.39
N GLU A 69 -11.68 11.24 6.97
CA GLU A 69 -12.25 9.89 7.07
C GLU A 69 -11.50 8.87 6.22
N GLU A 70 -11.02 9.28 5.04
CA GLU A 70 -10.21 8.39 4.19
C GLU A 70 -8.84 8.14 4.81
N ILE A 71 -8.23 9.18 5.38
CA ILE A 71 -6.94 9.04 6.06
C ILE A 71 -7.08 8.10 7.24
N ALA A 72 -8.08 8.33 8.09
CA ALA A 72 -8.32 7.49 9.26
C ALA A 72 -8.64 6.05 8.85
N GLY A 73 -9.49 5.88 7.84
CA GLY A 73 -9.87 4.55 7.35
C GLY A 73 -8.70 3.76 6.82
N PHE A 74 -7.85 4.41 6.03
CA PHE A 74 -6.67 3.75 5.47
C PHE A 74 -5.66 3.37 6.55
N VAL A 75 -5.35 4.29 7.46
CA VAL A 75 -4.41 4.01 8.55
C VAL A 75 -4.91 2.85 9.42
N ARG A 76 -6.21 2.84 9.74
CA ARG A 76 -6.80 1.75 10.51
C ARG A 76 -6.76 0.43 9.76
N ALA A 77 -6.96 0.45 8.44
CA ALA A 77 -6.89 -0.75 7.61
C ALA A 77 -5.49 -1.38 7.66
N VAL A 78 -4.45 -0.56 7.56
CA VAL A 78 -3.05 -1.04 7.66
C VAL A 78 -2.85 -1.77 8.98
N GLY A 79 -3.29 -1.19 10.09
CA GLY A 79 -3.19 -1.82 11.41
C GLY A 79 -3.98 -3.11 11.51
N LYS A 80 -5.18 -3.15 10.90
CA LYS A 80 -6.02 -4.35 10.91
C LYS A 80 -5.34 -5.51 10.16
N VAL A 81 -4.69 -5.22 9.03
CA VAL A 81 -3.96 -6.24 8.28
C VAL A 81 -2.82 -6.82 9.12
N ALA A 82 -2.05 -5.95 9.77
CA ALA A 82 -0.94 -6.41 10.61
C ALA A 82 -1.43 -7.30 11.75
N ARG A 83 -2.53 -6.91 12.42
CA ARG A 83 -3.11 -7.71 13.51
C ARG A 83 -3.67 -9.03 13.00
N ALA A 84 -4.33 -9.02 11.85
CA ALA A 84 -4.88 -10.25 11.27
C ALA A 84 -3.81 -11.27 10.94
N LYS A 85 -2.61 -10.81 10.59
CA LYS A 85 -1.48 -11.68 10.29
C LYS A 85 -0.65 -12.05 11.52
N GLY A 86 -1.06 -11.60 12.71
CA GLY A 86 -0.36 -11.93 13.95
C GLY A 86 0.99 -11.28 14.09
N LEU A 87 1.20 -10.10 13.51
CA LEU A 87 2.53 -9.49 13.45
C LEU A 87 2.82 -8.51 14.57
N VAL A 88 1.85 -8.19 15.41
CA VAL A 88 2.03 -7.12 16.41
C VAL A 88 3.08 -7.51 17.45
N GLU A 89 2.95 -8.69 18.06
CA GLU A 89 3.88 -9.11 19.11
C GLU A 89 5.31 -9.29 18.62
N PRO A 90 5.55 -10.04 17.52
CA PRO A 90 6.92 -10.17 17.01
C PRO A 90 7.46 -8.90 16.36
N GLY A 91 6.57 -8.04 15.90
CA GLY A 91 6.97 -6.78 15.24
C GLY A 91 6.93 -6.87 13.72
N TYR A 92 6.77 -5.72 13.10
CA TYR A 92 6.70 -5.63 11.65
C TYR A 92 7.18 -4.25 11.20
N ARG A 93 7.37 -4.09 9.88
CA ARG A 93 7.82 -2.83 9.30
C ARG A 93 6.80 -2.33 8.30
N LEU A 94 6.55 -1.02 8.35
CA LEU A 94 5.77 -0.32 7.34
C LEU A 94 6.70 0.59 6.54
N LEU A 95 6.49 0.65 5.22
CA LEU A 95 7.33 1.44 4.35
C LEU A 95 6.51 1.98 3.19
N ALA A 96 6.65 3.27 2.90
CA ALA A 96 6.04 3.92 1.75
C ALA A 96 7.12 4.65 0.98
N ASN A 97 7.23 4.37 -0.31
CA ASN A 97 8.18 5.05 -1.19
C ASN A 97 7.47 6.18 -1.94
N VAL A 98 8.11 7.34 -2.01
CA VAL A 98 7.57 8.50 -2.71
C VAL A 98 8.58 8.97 -3.76
N GLY A 99 8.14 8.99 -5.02
CA GLY A 99 8.91 9.56 -6.10
C GLY A 99 10.19 8.81 -6.45
N GLU A 100 11.01 9.46 -7.28
CA GLU A 100 12.22 8.84 -7.83
C GLU A 100 13.24 8.48 -6.74
N ASN A 101 13.55 9.45 -5.86
CA ASN A 101 14.55 9.20 -4.82
C ASN A 101 14.10 8.17 -3.79
N GLY A 102 12.79 8.00 -3.63
CA GLY A 102 12.23 6.97 -2.74
C GLY A 102 12.11 5.60 -3.40
N GLY A 103 12.32 5.52 -4.70
CA GLY A 103 12.20 4.25 -5.43
C GLY A 103 10.76 3.80 -5.65
N GLN A 104 9.82 4.74 -5.75
CA GLN A 104 8.43 4.39 -6.00
C GLN A 104 8.30 3.74 -7.39
N GLU A 105 7.67 2.57 -7.46
CA GLU A 105 7.57 1.80 -8.70
C GLU A 105 6.20 1.88 -9.37
N VAL A 106 5.13 2.07 -8.58
CA VAL A 106 3.76 2.15 -9.10
C VAL A 106 3.14 3.48 -8.66
N PRO A 107 2.52 4.25 -9.58
CA PRO A 107 1.97 5.58 -9.24
C PRO A 107 0.58 5.49 -8.59
N HIS A 108 0.49 4.67 -7.56
CA HIS A 108 -0.66 4.55 -6.68
C HIS A 108 -0.12 4.28 -5.28
N LEU A 109 -0.54 5.09 -4.31
CA LEU A 109 -0.07 4.95 -2.94
C LEU A 109 -0.17 3.51 -2.46
N HIS A 110 0.90 2.99 -1.90
CA HIS A 110 0.89 1.67 -1.28
C HIS A 110 1.87 1.64 -0.11
N ILE A 111 1.44 0.97 0.95
CA ILE A 111 2.26 0.71 2.10
C ILE A 111 2.76 -0.73 1.99
N HIS A 112 4.08 -0.91 2.03
CA HIS A 112 4.67 -2.24 2.18
C HIS A 112 4.60 -2.63 3.64
N LEU A 113 4.08 -3.81 3.91
CA LEU A 113 4.02 -4.38 5.24
C LEU A 113 4.90 -5.62 5.24
N PHE A 114 6.00 -5.56 5.98
CA PHE A 114 6.98 -6.65 6.06
C PHE A 114 6.95 -7.27 7.44
N GLY A 115 7.00 -8.59 7.49
CA GLY A 115 7.05 -9.30 8.76
C GLY A 115 7.30 -10.79 8.59
N GLY A 116 7.04 -11.54 9.66
CA GLY A 116 7.19 -13.00 9.65
C GLY A 116 8.62 -13.47 9.87
N GLN A 117 9.57 -12.55 9.97
CA GLN A 117 10.98 -12.84 10.18
C GLN A 117 11.66 -11.61 10.73
N LYS A 118 12.87 -11.77 11.26
CA LYS A 118 13.67 -10.61 11.66
C LYS A 118 14.14 -9.87 10.42
N LEU A 119 13.80 -8.61 10.33
CA LEU A 119 14.14 -7.78 9.18
C LEU A 119 15.47 -7.07 9.43
N GLY A 120 16.27 -6.94 8.39
CA GLY A 120 17.47 -6.15 8.41
C GLY A 120 17.17 -4.66 8.35
N ARG A 121 18.18 -3.85 8.26
CA ARG A 121 18.00 -2.39 8.16
C ARG A 121 17.65 -1.92 6.77
#